data_153e376f92816aeda65894e5fb4d75eb
#
_entry.id   153e376f92816aeda65894e5fb4d75eb
#
_cell.length_a   1.000
_cell.length_b   1.000
_cell.length_c   1.000
_cell.angle_alpha   90.00
_cell.angle_beta   90.00
_cell.angle_gamma   90.00
#
_symmetry.space_group_name_H-M   'P 1'
#
loop_
_entity.id
_entity.type
_entity.pdbx_description
1 polymer ?
#
loop_
_entity_poly.entity_id
_entity_poly.type
_entity_poly.pdbx_seq_one_letter_code
_entity_poly.pdbx_strand_id
1 'polypeptide(L)'
;MEISFITELLEAVTILCFGLSWPISIRKSLTSKTAKGKSLFFEVFLLVGYAFGIFRKVIQLTALGCSGGIFFFSFFFYVLNFIEISVDVGLYFRNCKYDRMTEAAA
;
A
#
# COMPACT_ATOMS: atom_id res chain seq x y z
N MET A 1 23.76 -19.07 5.01
CA MET A 1 22.58 -18.38 4.75
C MET A 1 22.31 -17.40 5.82
N GLU A 2 22.35 -16.34 5.38
CA GLU A 2 22.65 -15.27 6.25
C GLU A 2 21.41 -14.63 6.79
N ILE A 3 21.62 -13.84 7.81
CA ILE A 3 20.57 -13.04 8.41
C ILE A 3 19.94 -12.12 7.34
N SER A 4 20.73 -11.65 6.37
CA SER A 4 20.19 -10.79 5.32
C SER A 4 19.14 -11.51 4.48
N PHE A 5 19.35 -12.79 4.16
CA PHE A 5 18.35 -13.57 3.44
C PHE A 5 17.07 -13.73 4.27
N ILE A 6 17.24 -14.04 5.54
CA ILE A 6 16.10 -14.24 6.45
C ILE A 6 15.30 -12.95 6.60
N THR A 7 15.98 -11.80 6.77
CA THR A 7 15.29 -10.53 6.92
C THR A 7 14.59 -10.12 5.63
N GLU A 8 15.20 -10.39 4.47
CA GLU A 8 14.56 -10.13 3.19
C GLU A 8 13.34 -11.02 3.00
N LEU A 9 13.41 -12.29 3.41
CA LEU A 9 12.28 -13.19 3.29
C LEU A 9 11.13 -12.75 4.19
N LEU A 10 11.44 -12.37 5.43
CA LEU A 10 10.41 -11.89 6.36
C LEU A 10 9.76 -10.62 5.85
N GLU A 11 10.55 -9.71 5.29
CA GLU A 11 10.03 -8.50 4.68
C GLU A 11 9.10 -8.83 3.52
N ALA A 12 9.49 -9.75 2.66
CA ALA A 12 8.68 -10.16 1.52
C ALA A 12 7.35 -10.73 1.96
N VAL A 13 7.34 -11.56 3.00
CA VAL A 13 6.10 -12.14 3.54
C VAL A 13 5.20 -11.05 4.10
N THR A 14 5.77 -10.10 4.83
CA THR A 14 5.01 -8.99 5.40
C THR A 14 4.33 -8.18 4.30
N ILE A 15 5.08 -7.83 3.27
CA ILE A 15 4.56 -7.02 2.16
C ILE A 15 3.51 -7.80 1.38
N LEU A 16 3.71 -9.11 1.22
CA LEU A 16 2.72 -9.95 0.56
C LEU A 16 1.40 -9.95 1.31
N CYS A 17 1.44 -10.06 2.63
CA CYS A 17 0.23 -10.01 3.45
C CYS A 17 -0.51 -8.70 3.26
N PHE A 18 0.21 -7.58 3.29
CA PHE A 18 -0.42 -6.28 3.05
C PHE A 18 -0.94 -6.17 1.62
N GLY A 19 -0.18 -6.68 0.65
CA GLY A 19 -0.59 -6.65 -0.75
C GLY A 19 -1.87 -7.43 -1.01
N LEU A 20 -2.12 -8.49 -0.25
CA LEU A 20 -3.35 -9.26 -0.37
C LEU A 20 -4.52 -8.57 0.34
N SER A 21 -4.23 -7.72 1.33
CA SER A 21 -5.27 -7.01 2.08
C SER A 21 -5.83 -5.83 1.29
N TRP A 22 -5.01 -5.13 0.53
CA TRP A 22 -5.44 -3.90 -0.16
C TRP A 22 -6.50 -4.13 -1.24
N PRO A 23 -6.40 -5.18 -2.08
CA PRO A 23 -7.48 -5.44 -3.05
C PRO A 23 -8.84 -5.65 -2.39
N ILE A 24 -8.86 -6.27 -1.22
CA ILE A 24 -10.09 -6.47 -0.45
C ILE A 24 -10.64 -5.12 -0.01
N SER A 25 -9.77 -4.23 0.50
CA SER A 25 -10.16 -2.89 0.92
C SER A 25 -10.68 -2.06 -0.25
N ILE A 26 -10.00 -2.13 -1.38
CA ILE A 26 -10.40 -1.40 -2.59
C ILE A 26 -11.77 -1.88 -3.05
N ARG A 27 -11.98 -3.19 -3.10
CA ARG A 27 -13.27 -3.74 -3.49
C ARG A 27 -14.38 -3.27 -2.57
N LYS A 28 -14.12 -3.27 -1.27
CA LYS A 28 -15.09 -2.78 -0.30
C LYS A 28 -15.43 -1.32 -0.54
N SER A 29 -14.43 -0.49 -0.83
CA SER A 29 -14.65 0.92 -1.14
C SER A 29 -15.47 1.11 -2.41
N LEU A 30 -15.21 0.28 -3.43
CA LEU A 30 -15.95 0.36 -4.69
C LEU A 30 -17.41 -0.03 -4.52
N THR A 31 -17.71 -1.02 -3.71
CA THR A 31 -19.06 -1.55 -3.57
C THR A 31 -19.89 -0.78 -2.54
N SER A 32 -19.28 -0.32 -1.47
CA SER A 32 -20.00 0.37 -0.39
C SER A 32 -20.39 1.80 -0.75
N LYS A 33 -19.60 2.44 -1.61
CA LYS A 33 -19.81 3.84 -2.04
C LYS A 33 -19.93 4.81 -0.87
N THR A 34 -19.25 4.51 0.22
CA THR A 34 -19.20 5.39 1.39
C THR A 34 -17.80 5.40 1.97
N ALA A 35 -17.38 6.53 2.52
CA ALA A 35 -16.11 6.66 3.20
C ALA A 35 -16.21 6.33 4.69
N LYS A 36 -17.40 6.04 5.17
CA LYS A 36 -17.60 5.73 6.59
C LYS A 36 -16.85 4.44 6.93
N GLY A 37 -16.15 4.45 8.04
CA GLY A 37 -15.35 3.32 8.48
C GLY A 37 -13.95 3.31 7.91
N LYS A 38 -13.59 4.26 7.07
CA LYS A 38 -12.23 4.41 6.54
C LYS A 38 -11.51 5.54 7.26
N SER A 39 -10.20 5.39 7.45
CA SER A 39 -9.37 6.43 8.05
C SER A 39 -8.40 6.97 7.01
N LEU A 40 -8.65 8.18 6.55
CA LEU A 40 -7.76 8.84 5.60
C LEU A 40 -6.38 9.04 6.21
N PHE A 41 -6.32 9.43 7.48
CA PHE A 41 -5.06 9.63 8.17
C PHE A 41 -4.22 8.35 8.16
N PHE A 42 -4.86 7.22 8.47
CA PHE A 42 -4.17 5.93 8.49
C PHE A 42 -3.66 5.55 7.10
N GLU A 43 -4.48 5.75 6.08
CA GLU A 43 -4.10 5.41 4.71
C GLU A 43 -2.97 6.29 4.21
N VAL A 44 -3.02 7.60 4.47
CA VAL A 44 -1.96 8.53 4.08
C VAL A 44 -0.66 8.20 4.83
N PHE A 45 -0.78 7.85 6.09
CA PHE A 45 0.39 7.46 6.90
C PHE A 45 1.08 6.24 6.31
N LEU A 46 0.30 5.24 5.90
CA LEU A 46 0.85 4.05 5.25
C LEU A 46 1.44 4.38 3.88
N LEU A 47 0.80 5.27 3.14
CA LEU A 47 1.30 5.69 1.84
C LEU A 47 2.68 6.33 1.97
N VAL A 48 2.86 7.20 2.96
CA VAL A 48 4.16 7.80 3.25
C VAL A 48 5.18 6.74 3.64
N GLY A 49 4.76 5.77 4.46
CA GLY A 49 5.63 4.67 4.87
C GLY A 49 6.12 3.86 3.69
N TYR A 50 5.23 3.54 2.76
CA TYR A 50 5.62 2.79 1.56
C TYR A 50 6.50 3.63 0.63
N ALA A 51 6.29 4.94 0.58
CA ALA A 51 7.17 5.82 -0.19
C ALA A 51 8.60 5.77 0.33
N PHE A 52 8.76 5.81 1.65
CA PHE A 52 10.09 5.67 2.25
C PHE A 52 10.67 4.28 2.01
N GLY A 53 9.83 3.25 2.05
CA GLY A 53 10.27 1.89 1.76
C GLY A 53 10.80 1.75 0.34
N ILE A 54 10.11 2.32 -0.63
CA ILE A 54 10.55 2.34 -2.03
C ILE A 54 11.88 3.09 -2.16
N PHE A 55 11.98 4.23 -1.49
CA PHE A 55 13.20 5.03 -1.51
C PHE A 55 14.38 4.22 -0.94
N ARG A 56 14.15 3.51 0.16
CA ARG A 56 15.17 2.63 0.73
C ARG A 56 15.61 1.56 -0.26
N LYS A 57 14.67 0.95 -0.97
CA LYS A 57 14.99 -0.08 -1.96
C LYS A 57 15.82 0.49 -3.11
N VAL A 58 15.49 1.69 -3.55
CA VAL A 58 16.26 2.34 -4.61
C VAL A 58 17.70 2.60 -4.16
N ILE A 59 17.87 3.07 -2.93
CA ILE A 59 19.20 3.29 -2.37
C ILE A 59 19.98 1.97 -2.28
N GLN A 60 19.33 0.92 -1.82
CA GLN A 60 19.98 -0.39 -1.73
C GLN A 60 20.43 -0.89 -3.11
N LEU A 61 19.60 -0.70 -4.12
CA LEU A 61 19.92 -1.14 -5.47
C LEU A 61 21.07 -0.34 -6.05
N THR A 62 21.05 0.98 -5.92
CA THR A 62 22.02 1.84 -6.59
C THR A 62 23.31 2.03 -5.82
N ALA A 63 23.23 2.22 -4.50
CA ALA A 63 24.39 2.55 -3.68
C ALA A 63 25.05 1.31 -3.10
N LEU A 64 24.27 0.31 -2.69
CA LEU A 64 24.79 -0.89 -2.04
C LEU A 64 24.88 -2.08 -2.99
N GLY A 65 24.36 -1.95 -4.21
CA GLY A 65 24.42 -3.01 -5.20
C GLY A 65 23.62 -4.25 -4.84
N CYS A 66 22.64 -4.11 -3.94
CA CYS A 66 21.80 -5.23 -3.57
C CYS A 66 20.97 -5.69 -4.75
N SER A 67 20.93 -7.01 -4.95
CA SER A 67 20.14 -7.61 -6.02
C SER A 67 19.80 -9.04 -5.63
N GLY A 68 18.86 -9.63 -6.35
CA GLY A 68 18.45 -10.99 -6.09
C GLY A 68 16.94 -11.12 -6.23
N GLY A 69 16.48 -12.39 -6.31
CA GLY A 69 15.05 -12.65 -6.53
C GLY A 69 14.18 -12.10 -5.43
N ILE A 70 14.58 -12.33 -4.18
CA ILE A 70 13.78 -11.88 -3.03
C ILE A 70 13.79 -10.36 -2.94
N PHE A 71 14.94 -9.71 -3.23
CA PHE A 71 15.01 -8.26 -3.22
C PHE A 71 14.05 -7.66 -4.24
N PHE A 72 14.05 -8.14 -5.47
CA PHE A 72 13.17 -7.63 -6.52
C PHE A 72 11.71 -7.99 -6.25
N PHE A 73 11.46 -9.14 -5.63
CA PHE A 73 10.12 -9.51 -5.20
C PHE A 73 9.57 -8.48 -4.21
N SER A 74 10.36 -8.13 -3.19
CA SER A 74 9.96 -7.14 -2.21
C SER A 74 9.78 -5.76 -2.85
N PHE A 75 10.68 -5.38 -3.74
CA PHE A 75 10.60 -4.10 -4.44
C PHE A 75 9.29 -4.01 -5.22
N PHE A 76 8.97 -5.07 -5.97
CA PHE A 76 7.73 -5.11 -6.76
C PHE A 76 6.51 -4.91 -5.87
N PHE A 77 6.46 -5.61 -4.73
CA PHE A 77 5.31 -5.50 -3.85
C PHE A 77 5.25 -4.16 -3.12
N TYR A 78 6.38 -3.53 -2.86
CA TYR A 78 6.35 -2.16 -2.33
C TYR A 78 5.68 -1.21 -3.31
N VAL A 79 6.06 -1.29 -4.57
CA VAL A 79 5.48 -0.44 -5.61
C VAL A 79 3.99 -0.77 -5.78
N LEU A 80 3.66 -2.06 -5.81
CA LEU A 80 2.28 -2.50 -5.94
C LEU A 80 1.42 -1.98 -4.80
N ASN A 81 1.89 -2.11 -3.56
CA ASN A 81 1.17 -1.63 -2.39
C ASN A 81 1.01 -0.11 -2.43
N PHE A 82 2.04 0.59 -2.85
CA PHE A 82 1.95 2.05 -2.99
C PHE A 82 0.84 2.43 -3.96
N ILE A 83 0.76 1.75 -5.10
CA ILE A 83 -0.28 2.01 -6.10
C ILE A 83 -1.66 1.67 -5.53
N GLU A 84 -1.78 0.52 -4.86
CA GLU A 84 -3.06 0.09 -4.30
C GLU A 84 -3.56 1.07 -3.25
N ILE A 85 -2.68 1.56 -2.38
CA ILE A 85 -3.07 2.53 -1.36
C ILE A 85 -3.46 3.85 -2.01
N SER A 86 -2.75 4.26 -3.05
CA SER A 86 -3.09 5.48 -3.79
C SER A 86 -4.48 5.38 -4.39
N VAL A 87 -4.84 4.23 -4.94
CA VAL A 87 -6.18 3.99 -5.47
C VAL A 87 -7.21 4.07 -4.34
N ASP A 88 -6.93 3.45 -3.20
CA ASP A 88 -7.85 3.45 -2.08
C ASP A 88 -8.08 4.87 -1.54
N VAL A 89 -7.02 5.69 -1.48
CA VAL A 89 -7.14 7.10 -1.08
C VAL A 89 -8.03 7.85 -2.07
N GLY A 90 -7.83 7.61 -3.36
CA GLY A 90 -8.69 8.21 -4.38
C GLY A 90 -10.14 7.82 -4.22
N LEU A 91 -10.38 6.54 -3.94
CA LEU A 91 -11.74 6.04 -3.69
C LEU A 91 -12.33 6.63 -2.41
N TYR A 92 -11.50 6.89 -1.41
CA TYR A 92 -11.97 7.56 -0.20
C TYR A 92 -12.56 8.92 -0.54
N PHE A 93 -11.84 9.73 -1.33
CA PHE A 93 -12.34 11.04 -1.70
C PHE A 93 -13.61 10.95 -2.56
N ARG A 94 -13.66 9.98 -3.47
CA ARG A 94 -14.87 9.74 -4.26
C ARG A 94 -16.05 9.40 -3.34
N ASN A 95 -15.81 8.53 -2.37
CA ASN A 95 -16.87 8.10 -1.46
C ASN A 95 -17.30 9.21 -0.52
N CYS A 96 -16.38 10.09 -0.13
CA CYS A 96 -16.74 11.31 0.61
C CYS A 96 -17.70 12.17 -0.19
N LYS A 97 -17.48 12.29 -1.49
CA LYS A 97 -18.38 13.02 -2.37
C LYS A 97 -19.76 12.37 -2.40
N TYR A 98 -19.81 11.05 -2.52
CA TYR A 98 -21.09 10.32 -2.48
C TYR A 98 -21.81 10.52 -1.16
N ASP A 99 -21.08 10.50 -0.05
CA ASP A 99 -21.67 10.73 1.26
C ASP A 99 -22.30 12.12 1.36
N ARG A 100 -21.60 13.14 0.85
CA ARG A 100 -22.13 14.50 0.86
C ARG A 100 -23.37 14.63 -0.02
N MET A 101 -23.39 13.96 -1.16
CA MET A 101 -24.55 13.99 -2.05
C MET A 101 -25.74 13.31 -1.39
N THR A 102 -25.51 12.19 -0.70
CA THR A 102 -26.56 11.48 0.00
C THR A 102 -27.13 12.32 1.14
N GLU A 103 -26.27 12.99 1.89
CA GLU A 103 -26.71 13.87 2.99
C GLU A 103 -27.48 15.05 2.45
N ALA A 104 -27.07 15.62 1.32
CA ALA A 104 -27.79 16.73 0.71
C ALA A 104 -29.15 16.32 0.18
N ALA A 105 -29.29 15.07 -0.26
CA ALA A 105 -30.56 14.54 -0.76
C ALA A 105 -31.51 14.14 0.36
N ALA A 106 -30.97 13.90 1.56
CA ALA A 106 -31.80 13.55 2.71
C ALA A 106 -32.39 14.81 3.34
#